data_8db126b70f20407e3a5f57b973f752bb
#
_entry.id   8db126b70f20407e3a5f57b973f752bb
#
_cell.length_a   1.000
_cell.length_b   1.000
_cell.length_c   1.000
_cell.angle_alpha   90.00
_cell.angle_beta   90.00
_cell.angle_gamma   90.00
#
_symmetry.space_group_name_H-M   'P 1'
#
loop_
_entity.id
_entity.type
_entity.pdbx_description
1 polymer ?
#
loop_
_entity_poly.entity_id
_entity_poly.type
_entity_poly.pdbx_seq_one_letter_code
_entity_poly.pdbx_strand_id
1 'polypeptide(L)'
;MATTCPTPIREPAHGPFPVAALVVMACTGFIVIMTETLPAGLLPQLAAGLDVSEGGAGQLVSAYAIGTVLAAIPAITLTRGTRRKPLLLAGLLGFLVANAVTAVSPSFPVALGARFVGGAFSGLLWGMLAGYARRVVAPEHAGRALAIAMTGTPLALGIGTPLGSWLGSTVGWRWSFAAMSLLSVVVMVFATFLVPDAPGQPARTRAPLGRVLGIPGVATVLAVVFVWMLAHNLLYTYIASYLRQMRLGLRPDLTLLVFGVAALGGIWITGVLVDRALRRLTLASVALFVVAGALLVAAQHSTVFALLAIVLWGLAFGGSATQLQTAMGEAAGENADAANAMLTTSFNLAIFAGGAAGAVVVDGVGAAALPAGMIALALVALVAVGSGRRAAFPAGR
;
A
#
# COMPACT_ATOMS: atom_id res chain seq x y z
N MET A 1 -38.66 -24.67 42.38
CA MET A 1 -37.55 -23.92 41.79
C MET A 1 -37.85 -23.77 40.31
N ALA A 2 -38.33 -22.63 39.88
CA ALA A 2 -38.61 -22.34 38.45
C ALA A 2 -37.30 -21.88 37.82
N THR A 3 -36.76 -22.67 36.87
CA THR A 3 -35.63 -22.32 36.04
C THR A 3 -36.08 -21.27 35.01
N THR A 4 -35.72 -20.01 35.26
CA THR A 4 -35.87 -18.94 34.26
C THR A 4 -34.92 -19.22 33.13
N CYS A 5 -35.48 -19.59 31.96
CA CYS A 5 -34.76 -19.66 30.71
C CYS A 5 -34.24 -18.24 30.35
N PRO A 6 -32.95 -18.04 30.07
CA PRO A 6 -32.47 -16.73 29.66
C PRO A 6 -33.09 -16.37 28.32
N THR A 7 -33.74 -15.21 28.27
CA THR A 7 -34.29 -14.63 27.06
C THR A 7 -33.16 -14.50 26.01
N PRO A 8 -33.32 -15.02 24.78
CA PRO A 8 -32.28 -14.86 23.77
C PRO A 8 -32.08 -13.37 23.49
N ILE A 9 -30.84 -12.91 23.61
CA ILE A 9 -30.43 -11.55 23.23
C ILE A 9 -30.75 -11.44 21.72
N ARG A 10 -31.77 -10.67 21.40
CA ARG A 10 -32.12 -10.34 20.02
C ARG A 10 -30.92 -9.65 19.41
N GLU A 11 -30.20 -10.33 18.53
CA GLU A 11 -29.21 -9.70 17.65
C GLU A 11 -29.92 -8.59 16.88
N PRO A 12 -29.32 -7.39 16.78
CA PRO A 12 -29.91 -6.31 16.00
C PRO A 12 -30.09 -6.80 14.58
N ALA A 13 -31.32 -6.75 14.07
CA ALA A 13 -31.65 -7.10 12.69
C ALA A 13 -30.76 -6.23 11.77
N HIS A 14 -29.76 -6.84 11.14
CA HIS A 14 -28.96 -6.15 10.15
C HIS A 14 -29.88 -5.84 8.97
N GLY A 15 -29.99 -4.55 8.64
CA GLY A 15 -30.71 -4.08 7.45
C GLY A 15 -30.12 -4.66 6.15
N PRO A 16 -30.64 -4.29 4.98
CA PRO A 16 -30.12 -4.75 3.69
C PRO A 16 -28.61 -4.49 3.57
N PHE A 17 -27.90 -5.37 2.88
CA PHE A 17 -26.43 -5.31 2.76
C PHE A 17 -25.96 -3.93 2.25
N PRO A 18 -25.12 -3.19 3.00
CA PRO A 18 -24.87 -1.76 2.79
C PRO A 18 -23.80 -1.52 1.71
N VAL A 19 -24.08 -1.88 0.45
CA VAL A 19 -23.13 -1.75 -0.67
C VAL A 19 -22.59 -0.33 -0.78
N ALA A 20 -23.46 0.69 -0.67
CA ALA A 20 -23.06 2.09 -0.81
C ALA A 20 -22.01 2.50 0.24
N ALA A 21 -22.18 2.08 1.50
CA ALA A 21 -21.21 2.34 2.55
C ALA A 21 -19.86 1.66 2.26
N LEU A 22 -19.89 0.43 1.76
CA LEU A 22 -18.68 -0.32 1.41
C LEU A 22 -17.95 0.27 0.21
N VAL A 23 -18.69 0.81 -0.77
CA VAL A 23 -18.10 1.56 -1.90
C VAL A 23 -17.44 2.86 -1.41
N VAL A 24 -18.05 3.59 -0.49
CA VAL A 24 -17.43 4.77 0.14
C VAL A 24 -16.11 4.38 0.86
N MET A 25 -16.09 3.24 1.54
CA MET A 25 -14.86 2.71 2.15
C MET A 25 -13.81 2.32 1.09
N ALA A 26 -14.21 1.75 -0.03
CA ALA A 26 -13.33 1.48 -1.17
C ALA A 26 -12.75 2.77 -1.75
N CYS A 27 -13.57 3.81 -1.93
CA CYS A 27 -13.10 5.14 -2.37
C CYS A 27 -12.13 5.76 -1.34
N THR A 28 -12.34 5.53 -0.04
CA THR A 28 -11.39 5.95 0.99
C THR A 28 -10.04 5.24 0.81
N GLY A 29 -10.02 3.93 0.65
CA GLY A 29 -8.81 3.15 0.36
C GLY A 29 -8.12 3.60 -0.94
N PHE A 30 -8.90 3.94 -1.98
CA PHE A 30 -8.41 4.52 -3.21
C PHE A 30 -7.66 5.84 -2.97
N ILE A 31 -8.26 6.79 -2.21
CA ILE A 31 -7.62 8.07 -1.87
C ILE A 31 -6.31 7.86 -1.12
N VAL A 32 -6.29 6.93 -0.16
CA VAL A 32 -5.10 6.63 0.64
C VAL A 32 -3.94 6.20 -0.26
N ILE A 33 -4.16 5.20 -1.12
CA ILE A 33 -3.13 4.68 -2.02
C ILE A 33 -2.74 5.71 -3.09
N MET A 34 -3.72 6.41 -3.68
CA MET A 34 -3.45 7.48 -4.65
C MET A 34 -2.55 8.56 -4.07
N THR A 35 -2.90 9.04 -2.87
CA THR A 35 -2.09 10.06 -2.18
C THR A 35 -0.66 9.56 -1.94
N GLU A 36 -0.48 8.28 -1.63
CA GLU A 36 0.83 7.67 -1.42
C GLU A 36 1.67 7.60 -2.70
N THR A 37 1.09 7.07 -3.78
CA THR A 37 1.80 6.65 -4.99
C THR A 37 1.92 7.73 -6.07
N LEU A 38 1.05 8.74 -6.02
CA LEU A 38 0.98 9.82 -7.01
C LEU A 38 2.33 10.52 -7.29
N PRO A 39 3.19 10.82 -6.27
CA PRO A 39 4.47 11.46 -6.54
C PRO A 39 5.41 10.66 -7.46
N ALA A 40 5.34 9.31 -7.45
CA ALA A 40 6.22 8.48 -8.27
C ALA A 40 6.09 8.75 -9.78
N GLY A 41 4.86 9.01 -10.25
CA GLY A 41 4.60 9.35 -11.65
C GLY A 41 4.90 10.82 -12.02
N LEU A 42 5.11 11.68 -11.02
CA LEU A 42 5.25 13.13 -11.17
C LEU A 42 6.59 13.67 -10.67
N LEU A 43 7.53 12.77 -10.37
CA LEU A 43 8.75 13.12 -9.64
C LEU A 43 9.57 14.23 -10.31
N PRO A 44 9.83 14.22 -11.64
CA PRO A 44 10.55 15.30 -12.30
C PRO A 44 9.84 16.66 -12.23
N GLN A 45 8.49 16.66 -12.32
CA GLN A 45 7.70 17.88 -12.23
C GLN A 45 7.66 18.45 -10.80
N LEU A 46 7.61 17.55 -9.80
CA LEU A 46 7.72 17.92 -8.38
C LEU A 46 9.10 18.51 -8.05
N ALA A 47 10.16 17.88 -8.54
CA ALA A 47 11.52 18.36 -8.36
C ALA A 47 11.69 19.78 -8.94
N ALA A 48 11.28 19.98 -10.21
CA ALA A 48 11.33 21.28 -10.85
C ALA A 48 10.41 22.32 -10.18
N GLY A 49 9.20 21.93 -9.77
CA GLY A 49 8.21 22.84 -9.19
C GLY A 49 8.46 23.24 -7.74
N LEU A 50 9.32 22.50 -7.03
CA LEU A 50 9.70 22.74 -5.63
C LEU A 50 11.19 23.13 -5.48
N ASP A 51 11.90 23.26 -6.61
CA ASP A 51 13.33 23.63 -6.68
C ASP A 51 14.24 22.73 -5.84
N VAL A 52 14.10 21.41 -6.06
CA VAL A 52 14.90 20.36 -5.38
C VAL A 52 15.40 19.32 -6.37
N SER A 53 16.36 18.49 -5.96
CA SER A 53 16.76 17.29 -6.74
C SER A 53 15.62 16.28 -6.85
N GLU A 54 15.72 15.35 -7.81
CA GLU A 54 14.75 14.26 -7.92
C GLU A 54 14.79 13.34 -6.71
N GLY A 55 15.98 13.11 -6.15
CA GLY A 55 16.12 12.42 -4.86
C GLY A 55 15.41 13.16 -3.74
N GLY A 56 15.57 14.48 -3.68
CA GLY A 56 14.83 15.35 -2.75
C GLY A 56 13.31 15.21 -2.92
N ALA A 57 12.79 15.31 -4.15
CA ALA A 57 11.37 15.14 -4.43
C ALA A 57 10.84 13.75 -4.02
N GLY A 58 11.65 12.71 -4.16
CA GLY A 58 11.31 11.35 -3.70
C GLY A 58 11.09 11.25 -2.18
N GLN A 59 11.66 12.16 -1.38
CA GLN A 59 11.40 12.22 0.06
C GLN A 59 9.94 12.56 0.39
N LEU A 60 9.16 13.08 -0.55
CA LEU A 60 7.72 13.26 -0.37
C LEU A 60 6.98 11.93 -0.18
N VAL A 61 7.46 10.84 -0.82
CA VAL A 61 6.95 9.48 -0.60
C VAL A 61 7.44 8.94 0.75
N SER A 62 8.73 9.12 1.05
CA SER A 62 9.31 8.70 2.33
C SER A 62 8.64 9.38 3.52
N ALA A 63 8.39 10.69 3.45
CA ALA A 63 7.71 11.43 4.50
C ALA A 63 6.29 10.92 4.77
N TYR A 64 5.56 10.57 3.73
CA TYR A 64 4.25 9.94 3.89
C TYR A 64 4.35 8.58 4.56
N ALA A 65 5.25 7.71 4.11
CA ALA A 65 5.41 6.36 4.65
C ALA A 65 5.84 6.38 6.13
N ILE A 66 6.79 7.24 6.50
CA ILE A 66 7.22 7.34 7.91
C ILE A 66 6.13 7.96 8.78
N GLY A 67 5.35 8.92 8.26
CA GLY A 67 4.14 9.42 8.92
C GLY A 67 3.15 8.31 9.23
N THR A 68 2.92 7.40 8.27
CA THR A 68 2.07 6.21 8.44
C THR A 68 2.61 5.29 9.55
N VAL A 69 3.90 4.98 9.54
CA VAL A 69 4.54 4.12 10.55
C VAL A 69 4.42 4.71 11.96
N LEU A 70 4.79 5.98 12.12
CA LEU A 70 4.81 6.62 13.43
C LEU A 70 3.41 6.85 14.00
N ALA A 71 2.41 7.10 13.16
CA ALA A 71 1.05 7.33 13.60
C ALA A 71 0.21 6.04 13.75
N ALA A 72 0.52 4.95 13.05
CA ALA A 72 -0.34 3.75 13.02
C ALA A 72 -0.63 3.18 14.41
N ILE A 73 0.39 2.97 15.24
CA ILE A 73 0.23 2.40 16.59
C ILE A 73 -0.44 3.40 17.54
N PRO A 74 0.02 4.66 17.68
CA PRO A 74 -0.62 5.65 18.53
C PRO A 74 -2.06 5.92 18.11
N ALA A 75 -2.33 6.14 16.82
CA ALA A 75 -3.66 6.42 16.31
C ALA A 75 -4.65 5.30 16.65
N ILE A 76 -4.30 4.04 16.35
CA ILE A 76 -5.14 2.89 16.67
C ILE A 76 -5.35 2.77 18.18
N THR A 77 -4.33 3.01 18.99
CA THR A 77 -4.42 2.87 20.44
C THR A 77 -5.30 3.94 21.08
N LEU A 78 -5.07 5.19 20.72
CA LEU A 78 -5.80 6.35 21.26
C LEU A 78 -7.26 6.39 20.80
N THR A 79 -7.54 5.89 19.58
CA THR A 79 -8.87 5.98 18.98
C THR A 79 -9.71 4.69 19.10
N ARG A 80 -9.24 3.69 19.85
CA ARG A 80 -9.93 2.38 19.97
C ARG A 80 -11.36 2.51 20.43
N GLY A 81 -11.60 3.27 21.49
CA GLY A 81 -12.94 3.49 22.06
C GLY A 81 -13.82 4.44 21.25
N THR A 82 -13.24 5.15 20.29
CA THR A 82 -13.96 6.16 19.51
C THR A 82 -14.87 5.52 18.46
N ARG A 83 -16.03 6.10 18.24
CA ARG A 83 -16.96 5.72 17.18
C ARG A 83 -16.29 5.81 15.81
N ARG A 84 -16.63 4.90 14.90
CA ARG A 84 -15.86 4.70 13.65
C ARG A 84 -16.13 5.74 12.58
N LYS A 85 -17.37 6.24 12.49
CA LYS A 85 -17.74 7.25 11.51
C LYS A 85 -17.04 8.59 11.73
N PRO A 86 -16.99 9.17 12.93
CA PRO A 86 -16.19 10.38 13.19
C PRO A 86 -14.71 10.21 12.85
N LEU A 87 -14.11 9.03 13.10
CA LEU A 87 -12.72 8.76 12.74
C LEU A 87 -12.52 8.69 11.24
N LEU A 88 -13.43 8.08 10.49
CA LEU A 88 -13.41 8.06 9.04
C LEU A 88 -13.45 9.48 8.46
N LEU A 89 -14.35 10.30 8.96
CA LEU A 89 -14.49 11.71 8.53
C LEU A 89 -13.24 12.53 8.89
N ALA A 90 -12.67 12.33 10.09
CA ALA A 90 -11.43 12.98 10.50
C ALA A 90 -10.24 12.56 9.61
N GLY A 91 -10.14 11.28 9.24
CA GLY A 91 -9.14 10.79 8.30
C GLY A 91 -9.29 11.43 6.91
N LEU A 92 -10.50 11.46 6.36
CA LEU A 92 -10.79 12.10 5.07
C LEU A 92 -10.52 13.61 5.10
N LEU A 93 -10.85 14.29 6.20
CA LEU A 93 -10.51 15.71 6.40
C LEU A 93 -8.99 15.90 6.43
N GLY A 94 -8.24 15.01 7.10
CA GLY A 94 -6.79 15.02 7.10
C GLY A 94 -6.20 14.88 5.69
N PHE A 95 -6.76 14.00 4.86
CA PHE A 95 -6.37 13.86 3.46
C PHE A 95 -6.71 15.09 2.63
N LEU A 96 -7.90 15.65 2.81
CA LEU A 96 -8.31 16.91 2.18
C LEU A 96 -7.27 18.00 2.44
N VAL A 97 -6.95 18.22 3.73
CA VAL A 97 -6.02 19.29 4.13
C VAL A 97 -4.60 19.01 3.64
N ALA A 98 -4.09 17.78 3.84
CA ALA A 98 -2.73 17.42 3.42
C ALA A 98 -2.54 17.55 1.90
N ASN A 99 -3.49 17.08 1.09
CA ASN A 99 -3.42 17.22 -0.36
C ASN A 99 -3.61 18.68 -0.81
N ALA A 100 -4.52 19.43 -0.19
CA ALA A 100 -4.71 20.85 -0.50
C ALA A 100 -3.44 21.67 -0.19
N VAL A 101 -2.84 21.46 0.98
CA VAL A 101 -1.59 22.13 1.36
C VAL A 101 -0.46 21.72 0.38
N THR A 102 -0.36 20.46 0.00
CA THR A 102 0.61 20.01 -0.99
C THR A 102 0.38 20.70 -2.34
N ALA A 103 -0.88 20.80 -2.80
CA ALA A 103 -1.24 21.42 -4.09
C ALA A 103 -0.85 22.90 -4.18
N VAL A 104 -1.03 23.66 -3.08
CA VAL A 104 -0.73 25.10 -3.06
C VAL A 104 0.65 25.42 -2.47
N SER A 105 1.43 24.39 -2.10
CA SER A 105 2.71 24.58 -1.41
C SER A 105 3.68 25.44 -2.23
N PRO A 106 4.23 26.52 -1.63
CA PRO A 106 5.24 27.36 -2.28
C PRO A 106 6.66 26.79 -2.13
N SER A 107 6.87 25.82 -1.22
CA SER A 107 8.19 25.33 -0.87
C SER A 107 8.20 23.85 -0.50
N PHE A 108 9.36 23.20 -0.69
CA PHE A 108 9.56 21.80 -0.36
C PHE A 108 9.29 21.44 1.11
N PRO A 109 9.76 22.19 2.15
CA PRO A 109 9.49 21.84 3.54
C PRO A 109 8.00 21.82 3.89
N VAL A 110 7.20 22.72 3.30
CA VAL A 110 5.74 22.74 3.51
C VAL A 110 5.08 21.52 2.86
N ALA A 111 5.47 21.19 1.62
CA ALA A 111 5.00 19.99 0.96
C ALA A 111 5.39 18.72 1.75
N LEU A 112 6.64 18.66 2.24
CA LEU A 112 7.14 17.52 3.03
C LEU A 112 6.34 17.33 4.32
N GLY A 113 6.07 18.42 5.06
CA GLY A 113 5.25 18.40 6.27
C GLY A 113 3.81 17.96 5.98
N ALA A 114 3.20 18.47 4.91
CA ALA A 114 1.87 18.05 4.48
C ALA A 114 1.81 16.55 4.12
N ARG A 115 2.84 16.03 3.45
CA ARG A 115 2.96 14.61 3.12
C ARG A 115 3.09 13.75 4.39
N PHE A 116 3.89 14.17 5.36
CA PHE A 116 4.01 13.50 6.65
C PHE A 116 2.67 13.43 7.38
N VAL A 117 1.93 14.54 7.44
CA VAL A 117 0.59 14.59 8.04
C VAL A 117 -0.40 13.70 7.29
N GLY A 118 -0.38 13.71 5.95
CA GLY A 118 -1.17 12.79 5.12
C GLY A 118 -0.88 11.33 5.46
N GLY A 119 0.39 10.97 5.64
CA GLY A 119 0.81 9.65 6.10
C GLY A 119 0.26 9.29 7.49
N ALA A 120 0.27 10.22 8.43
CA ALA A 120 -0.29 9.99 9.76
C ALA A 120 -1.80 9.63 9.70
N PHE A 121 -2.58 10.32 8.88
CA PHE A 121 -3.98 9.97 8.65
C PHE A 121 -4.15 8.67 7.87
N SER A 122 -3.21 8.30 6.99
CA SER A 122 -3.16 6.98 6.35
C SER A 122 -3.08 5.85 7.38
N GLY A 123 -2.15 5.96 8.34
CA GLY A 123 -2.03 4.99 9.43
C GLY A 123 -3.32 4.81 10.23
N LEU A 124 -4.04 5.90 10.49
CA LEU A 124 -5.35 5.85 11.13
C LEU A 124 -6.39 5.10 10.29
N LEU A 125 -6.54 5.46 9.01
CA LEU A 125 -7.55 4.90 8.13
C LEU A 125 -7.30 3.42 7.83
N TRP A 126 -6.05 3.04 7.49
CA TRP A 126 -5.70 1.63 7.27
C TRP A 126 -5.95 0.77 8.50
N GLY A 127 -5.63 1.30 9.69
CA GLY A 127 -5.82 0.58 10.95
C GLY A 127 -7.29 0.31 11.29
N MET A 128 -8.22 1.05 10.71
CA MET A 128 -9.64 0.92 11.04
C MET A 128 -10.52 0.37 9.92
N LEU A 129 -10.14 0.57 8.65
CA LEU A 129 -11.05 0.38 7.50
C LEU A 129 -11.57 -1.05 7.38
N ALA A 130 -10.68 -2.05 7.46
CA ALA A 130 -11.05 -3.46 7.40
C ALA A 130 -11.98 -3.89 8.55
N GLY A 131 -11.65 -3.46 9.77
CA GLY A 131 -12.48 -3.72 10.96
C GLY A 131 -13.84 -3.00 10.90
N TYR A 132 -13.90 -1.83 10.31
CA TYR A 132 -15.13 -1.07 10.12
C TYR A 132 -16.03 -1.76 9.08
N ALA A 133 -15.50 -2.16 7.93
CA ALA A 133 -16.25 -2.87 6.88
C ALA A 133 -16.94 -4.14 7.41
N ARG A 134 -16.26 -4.89 8.29
CA ARG A 134 -16.84 -6.09 8.92
C ARG A 134 -17.97 -5.78 9.92
N ARG A 135 -18.00 -4.59 10.52
CA ARG A 135 -18.98 -4.23 11.57
C ARG A 135 -20.28 -3.69 11.04
N VAL A 136 -20.30 -3.22 9.80
CA VAL A 136 -21.50 -2.69 9.17
C VAL A 136 -22.34 -3.76 8.49
N VAL A 137 -21.94 -5.03 8.60
CA VAL A 137 -22.62 -6.18 8.01
C VAL A 137 -22.77 -7.31 9.03
N ALA A 138 -23.65 -8.24 8.75
CA ALA A 138 -23.78 -9.48 9.52
C ALA A 138 -22.51 -10.35 9.38
N PRO A 139 -22.13 -11.15 10.38
CA PRO A 139 -20.89 -11.94 10.40
C PRO A 139 -20.68 -12.83 9.17
N GLU A 140 -21.75 -13.44 8.65
CA GLU A 140 -21.75 -14.28 7.44
C GLU A 140 -21.37 -13.50 6.17
N HIS A 141 -21.53 -12.20 6.15
CA HIS A 141 -21.19 -11.33 5.02
C HIS A 141 -19.85 -10.58 5.18
N ALA A 142 -19.12 -10.81 6.28
CA ALA A 142 -17.90 -10.08 6.60
C ALA A 142 -16.81 -10.21 5.52
N GLY A 143 -16.66 -11.40 4.90
CA GLY A 143 -15.72 -11.61 3.81
C GLY A 143 -16.06 -10.81 2.56
N ARG A 144 -17.34 -10.80 2.16
CA ARG A 144 -17.83 -10.03 1.02
C ARG A 144 -17.69 -8.52 1.25
N ALA A 145 -18.01 -8.05 2.46
CA ALA A 145 -17.85 -6.66 2.82
C ALA A 145 -16.38 -6.20 2.74
N LEU A 146 -15.47 -7.03 3.27
CA LEU A 146 -14.04 -6.76 3.20
C LEU A 146 -13.54 -6.73 1.74
N ALA A 147 -13.97 -7.67 0.91
CA ALA A 147 -13.60 -7.71 -0.50
C ALA A 147 -14.01 -6.42 -1.22
N ILE A 148 -15.25 -5.92 -1.02
CA ILE A 148 -15.72 -4.67 -1.63
C ILE A 148 -14.91 -3.48 -1.08
N ALA A 149 -14.76 -3.35 0.23
CA ALA A 149 -14.06 -2.21 0.84
C ALA A 149 -12.58 -2.13 0.44
N MET A 150 -11.94 -3.26 0.11
CA MET A 150 -10.52 -3.30 -0.27
C MET A 150 -10.28 -3.14 -1.78
N THR A 151 -11.31 -3.11 -2.64
CA THR A 151 -11.15 -2.90 -4.09
C THR A 151 -10.53 -1.55 -4.44
N GLY A 152 -10.58 -0.57 -3.54
CA GLY A 152 -9.97 0.74 -3.76
C GLY A 152 -8.47 0.67 -4.02
N THR A 153 -7.74 -0.23 -3.36
CA THR A 153 -6.29 -0.39 -3.54
C THR A 153 -5.90 -0.80 -4.95
N PRO A 154 -6.38 -1.92 -5.52
CA PRO A 154 -6.03 -2.30 -6.87
C PRO A 154 -6.52 -1.30 -7.93
N LEU A 155 -7.65 -0.63 -7.71
CA LEU A 155 -8.12 0.43 -8.60
C LEU A 155 -7.21 1.67 -8.57
N ALA A 156 -6.70 2.05 -7.39
CA ALA A 156 -5.76 3.16 -7.27
C ALA A 156 -4.45 2.85 -8.01
N LEU A 157 -3.88 1.67 -7.83
CA LEU A 157 -2.63 1.27 -8.49
C LEU A 157 -2.81 1.04 -9.99
N GLY A 158 -3.93 0.40 -10.41
CA GLY A 158 -4.15 0.03 -11.80
C GLY A 158 -4.58 1.20 -12.68
N ILE A 159 -5.39 2.10 -12.18
CA ILE A 159 -5.99 3.20 -12.96
C ILE A 159 -5.71 4.56 -12.33
N GLY A 160 -5.81 4.67 -11.01
CA GLY A 160 -5.70 5.94 -10.30
C GLY A 160 -4.35 6.61 -10.49
N THR A 161 -3.27 5.92 -10.17
CA THR A 161 -1.90 6.47 -10.27
C THR A 161 -1.54 6.87 -11.72
N PRO A 162 -1.83 6.07 -12.76
CA PRO A 162 -1.69 6.50 -14.15
C PRO A 162 -2.48 7.76 -14.51
N LEU A 163 -3.76 7.84 -14.13
CA LEU A 163 -4.60 9.01 -14.40
C LEU A 163 -4.10 10.26 -13.66
N GLY A 164 -3.69 10.11 -12.40
CA GLY A 164 -3.12 11.22 -11.64
C GLY A 164 -1.79 11.69 -12.20
N SER A 165 -0.95 10.78 -12.69
CA SER A 165 0.30 11.10 -13.38
C SER A 165 0.03 11.80 -14.72
N TRP A 166 -0.94 11.32 -15.50
CA TRP A 166 -1.35 11.97 -16.73
C TRP A 166 -1.88 13.40 -16.48
N LEU A 167 -2.78 13.57 -15.52
CA LEU A 167 -3.31 14.90 -15.15
C LEU A 167 -2.16 15.86 -14.78
N GLY A 168 -1.25 15.40 -13.93
CA GLY A 168 -0.14 16.23 -13.47
C GLY A 168 0.90 16.53 -14.57
N SER A 169 1.07 15.64 -15.54
CA SER A 169 1.96 15.89 -16.68
C SER A 169 1.36 16.82 -17.72
N THR A 170 0.03 16.92 -17.82
CA THR A 170 -0.67 17.74 -18.84
C THR A 170 -1.05 19.12 -18.30
N VAL A 171 -1.56 19.21 -17.08
CA VAL A 171 -2.11 20.45 -16.48
C VAL A 171 -1.20 20.99 -15.37
N GLY A 172 -0.31 20.15 -14.84
CA GLY A 172 0.62 20.48 -13.77
C GLY A 172 0.35 19.65 -12.50
N TRP A 173 1.41 19.26 -11.80
CA TRP A 173 1.38 18.35 -10.66
C TRP A 173 0.48 18.83 -9.50
N ARG A 174 0.35 20.15 -9.34
CA ARG A 174 -0.53 20.76 -8.33
C ARG A 174 -1.99 20.36 -8.49
N TRP A 175 -2.46 20.24 -9.74
CA TRP A 175 -3.82 19.84 -10.05
C TRP A 175 -4.12 18.38 -9.69
N SER A 176 -3.12 17.51 -9.74
CA SER A 176 -3.30 16.13 -9.29
C SER A 176 -3.58 16.05 -7.79
N PHE A 177 -2.88 16.84 -6.96
CA PHE A 177 -3.16 16.93 -5.52
C PHE A 177 -4.47 17.67 -5.24
N ALA A 178 -4.80 18.72 -5.99
CA ALA A 178 -6.08 19.41 -5.88
C ALA A 178 -7.25 18.47 -6.20
N ALA A 179 -7.13 17.63 -7.22
CA ALA A 179 -8.12 16.59 -7.54
C ALA A 179 -8.29 15.58 -6.39
N MET A 180 -7.20 15.18 -5.71
CA MET A 180 -7.30 14.32 -4.52
C MET A 180 -8.02 15.01 -3.36
N SER A 181 -7.79 16.32 -3.18
CA SER A 181 -8.52 17.11 -2.19
C SER A 181 -10.01 17.16 -2.51
N LEU A 182 -10.37 17.43 -3.76
CA LEU A 182 -11.77 17.44 -4.21
C LEU A 182 -12.43 16.07 -4.04
N LEU A 183 -11.74 15.00 -4.41
CA LEU A 183 -12.23 13.63 -4.22
C LEU A 183 -12.45 13.32 -2.73
N SER A 184 -11.56 13.81 -1.85
CA SER A 184 -11.72 13.65 -0.40
C SER A 184 -12.98 14.36 0.10
N VAL A 185 -13.31 15.56 -0.40
CA VAL A 185 -14.58 16.25 -0.10
C VAL A 185 -15.77 15.41 -0.55
N VAL A 186 -15.75 14.93 -1.79
CA VAL A 186 -16.86 14.13 -2.35
C VAL A 186 -17.09 12.86 -1.50
N VAL A 187 -16.01 12.11 -1.21
CA VAL A 187 -16.10 10.89 -0.41
C VAL A 187 -16.54 11.19 1.03
N MET A 188 -16.09 12.31 1.62
CA MET A 188 -16.51 12.75 2.97
C MET A 188 -18.01 13.08 3.01
N VAL A 189 -18.53 13.75 1.98
CA VAL A 189 -19.99 14.02 1.86
C VAL A 189 -20.76 12.70 1.79
N PHE A 190 -20.39 11.78 0.91
CA PHE A 190 -21.05 10.47 0.83
C PHE A 190 -20.88 9.65 2.11
N ALA A 191 -19.72 9.72 2.77
CA ALA A 191 -19.49 9.04 4.05
C ALA A 191 -20.46 9.56 5.14
N THR A 192 -20.74 10.86 5.15
CA THR A 192 -21.66 11.47 6.12
C THR A 192 -23.08 10.92 5.99
N PHE A 193 -23.56 10.67 4.77
CA PHE A 193 -24.93 10.22 4.54
C PHE A 193 -25.08 8.70 4.46
N LEU A 194 -24.10 8.00 3.86
CA LEU A 194 -24.25 6.59 3.48
C LEU A 194 -23.58 5.61 4.45
N VAL A 195 -22.56 6.04 5.21
CA VAL A 195 -21.85 5.13 6.10
C VAL A 195 -22.52 5.11 7.47
N PRO A 196 -23.07 3.95 7.92
CA PRO A 196 -23.62 3.81 9.25
C PRO A 196 -22.50 3.91 10.30
N ASP A 197 -22.79 4.54 11.42
CA ASP A 197 -21.82 4.60 12.51
C ASP A 197 -21.68 3.25 13.21
N ALA A 198 -20.50 2.97 13.72
CA ALA A 198 -20.21 1.76 14.47
C ALA A 198 -19.42 2.08 15.75
N PRO A 199 -19.66 1.33 16.84
CA PRO A 199 -18.96 1.56 18.10
C PRO A 199 -17.46 1.25 17.98
N GLY A 200 -16.68 1.80 18.90
CA GLY A 200 -15.28 1.49 19.10
C GLY A 200 -15.04 0.01 19.47
N GLN A 201 -13.79 -0.40 19.55
CA GLN A 201 -13.42 -1.73 20.03
C GLN A 201 -13.16 -1.69 21.52
N PRO A 202 -13.68 -2.68 22.29
CA PRO A 202 -13.24 -2.85 23.67
C PRO A 202 -11.73 -3.17 23.73
N ALA A 203 -11.11 -2.81 24.84
CA ALA A 203 -9.69 -3.14 25.06
C ALA A 203 -9.53 -4.67 25.09
N ARG A 204 -8.86 -5.23 24.09
CA ARG A 204 -8.41 -6.64 24.12
C ARG A 204 -6.95 -6.68 24.58
N THR A 205 -6.64 -7.60 25.45
CA THR A 205 -5.25 -7.95 25.78
C THR A 205 -4.57 -8.49 24.52
N ARG A 206 -3.56 -7.77 24.04
CA ARG A 206 -2.75 -8.23 22.89
C ARG A 206 -1.54 -8.99 23.38
N ALA A 207 -1.14 -10.02 22.65
CA ALA A 207 0.16 -10.63 22.87
C ALA A 207 1.28 -9.57 22.74
N PRO A 208 2.28 -9.56 23.62
CA PRO A 208 3.44 -8.67 23.49
C PRO A 208 4.11 -8.87 22.13
N LEU A 209 4.42 -7.78 21.41
CA LEU A 209 5.02 -7.83 20.06
C LEU A 209 6.32 -8.67 20.05
N GLY A 210 7.13 -8.61 21.11
CA GLY A 210 8.34 -9.42 21.22
C GLY A 210 8.07 -10.94 21.24
N ARG A 211 6.94 -11.37 21.82
CA ARG A 211 6.54 -12.79 21.78
C ARG A 211 6.12 -13.20 20.37
N VAL A 212 5.41 -12.33 19.66
CA VAL A 212 4.97 -12.61 18.27
C VAL A 212 6.18 -12.68 17.35
N LEU A 213 7.16 -11.80 17.51
CA LEU A 213 8.40 -11.81 16.73
C LEU A 213 9.23 -13.09 16.95
N GLY A 214 9.16 -13.67 18.16
CA GLY A 214 9.82 -14.94 18.50
C GLY A 214 9.14 -16.18 17.90
N ILE A 215 7.97 -16.06 17.28
CA ILE A 215 7.30 -17.21 16.62
C ILE A 215 8.12 -17.63 15.39
N PRO A 216 8.44 -18.95 15.27
CA PRO A 216 9.18 -19.44 14.12
C PRO A 216 8.50 -19.06 12.79
N GLY A 217 9.25 -18.44 11.89
CA GLY A 217 8.77 -17.99 10.58
C GLY A 217 8.35 -16.52 10.53
N VAL A 218 7.79 -15.92 11.59
CA VAL A 218 7.33 -14.52 11.58
C VAL A 218 8.45 -13.55 11.22
N ALA A 219 9.62 -13.65 11.87
CA ALA A 219 10.75 -12.78 11.57
C ALA A 219 11.24 -12.94 10.11
N THR A 220 11.22 -14.17 9.58
CA THR A 220 11.60 -14.43 8.19
C THR A 220 10.61 -13.80 7.22
N VAL A 221 9.30 -13.94 7.46
CA VAL A 221 8.28 -13.29 6.61
C VAL A 221 8.44 -11.77 6.66
N LEU A 222 8.65 -11.17 7.85
CA LEU A 222 8.89 -9.72 7.97
C LEU A 222 10.14 -9.28 7.20
N ALA A 223 11.22 -10.04 7.24
CA ALA A 223 12.42 -9.75 6.48
C ALA A 223 12.17 -9.80 4.96
N VAL A 224 11.44 -10.82 4.48
CA VAL A 224 11.04 -10.93 3.06
C VAL A 224 10.16 -9.75 2.66
N VAL A 225 9.16 -9.39 3.48
CA VAL A 225 8.32 -8.19 3.27
C VAL A 225 9.20 -6.97 3.12
N PHE A 226 10.06 -6.71 4.10
CA PHE A 226 10.90 -5.51 4.10
C PHE A 226 11.79 -5.45 2.86
N VAL A 227 12.52 -6.50 2.56
CA VAL A 227 13.49 -6.50 1.46
C VAL A 227 12.82 -6.46 0.09
N TRP A 228 11.73 -7.22 -0.11
CA TRP A 228 11.01 -7.21 -1.38
C TRP A 228 10.30 -5.88 -1.64
N MET A 229 9.66 -5.31 -0.63
CA MET A 229 9.02 -3.99 -0.74
C MET A 229 10.06 -2.87 -0.90
N LEU A 230 11.21 -2.99 -0.25
CA LEU A 230 12.35 -2.09 -0.46
C LEU A 230 12.82 -2.14 -1.93
N ALA A 231 13.00 -3.34 -2.50
CA ALA A 231 13.37 -3.52 -3.90
C ALA A 231 12.35 -2.88 -4.85
N HIS A 232 11.05 -3.05 -4.56
CA HIS A 232 9.98 -2.43 -5.33
C HIS A 232 10.05 -0.91 -5.26
N ASN A 233 10.06 -0.35 -4.05
CA ASN A 233 9.95 1.09 -3.86
C ASN A 233 11.22 1.85 -4.27
N LEU A 234 12.39 1.21 -4.22
CA LEU A 234 13.63 1.74 -4.74
C LEU A 234 13.49 2.18 -6.22
N LEU A 235 12.82 1.38 -7.04
CA LEU A 235 12.60 1.67 -8.46
C LEU A 235 11.27 2.40 -8.69
N TYR A 236 10.18 1.96 -8.05
CA TYR A 236 8.83 2.51 -8.28
C TYR A 236 8.75 4.01 -8.00
N THR A 237 9.34 4.46 -6.90
CA THR A 237 9.37 5.88 -6.53
C THR A 237 10.05 6.75 -7.58
N TYR A 238 11.09 6.22 -8.24
CA TYR A 238 11.92 6.94 -9.21
C TYR A 238 11.73 6.46 -10.64
N ILE A 239 10.63 5.77 -10.95
CA ILE A 239 10.39 5.22 -12.30
C ILE A 239 10.38 6.31 -13.38
N ALA A 240 9.80 7.48 -13.08
CA ALA A 240 9.79 8.61 -14.02
C ALA A 240 11.21 9.14 -14.28
N SER A 241 12.06 9.21 -13.26
CA SER A 241 13.47 9.60 -13.37
C SER A 241 14.27 8.59 -14.19
N TYR A 242 14.05 7.29 -13.94
CA TYR A 242 14.67 6.21 -14.71
C TYR A 242 14.32 6.30 -16.19
N LEU A 243 13.02 6.39 -16.53
CA LEU A 243 12.56 6.45 -17.91
C LEU A 243 13.12 7.67 -18.65
N ARG A 244 13.21 8.82 -17.98
CA ARG A 244 13.77 10.05 -18.52
C ARG A 244 15.27 9.91 -18.81
N GLN A 245 16.03 9.36 -17.86
CA GLN A 245 17.48 9.18 -18.02
C GLN A 245 17.81 8.19 -19.15
N MET A 246 17.00 7.12 -19.27
CA MET A 246 17.18 6.11 -20.31
C MET A 246 16.75 6.57 -21.72
N ARG A 247 16.08 7.74 -21.83
CA ARG A 247 15.58 8.30 -23.12
C ARG A 247 14.76 7.30 -23.96
N LEU A 248 14.00 6.45 -23.29
CA LEU A 248 13.23 5.36 -23.93
C LEU A 248 11.99 5.86 -24.69
N GLY A 249 11.66 7.17 -24.62
CA GLY A 249 10.43 7.72 -25.19
C GLY A 249 9.15 7.27 -24.51
N LEU A 250 9.26 6.50 -23.42
CA LEU A 250 8.12 6.03 -22.64
C LEU A 250 7.62 7.10 -21.67
N ARG A 251 6.31 7.33 -21.71
CA ARG A 251 5.64 8.23 -20.77
C ARG A 251 5.41 7.54 -19.43
N PRO A 252 5.68 8.21 -18.28
CA PRO A 252 5.48 7.62 -16.96
C PRO A 252 4.05 7.15 -16.69
N ASP A 253 3.04 7.91 -17.13
CA ASP A 253 1.63 7.57 -16.97
C ASP A 253 1.24 6.27 -17.70
N LEU A 254 1.68 6.09 -18.95
CA LEU A 254 1.46 4.86 -19.70
C LEU A 254 2.25 3.68 -19.12
N THR A 255 3.45 3.92 -18.66
CA THR A 255 4.28 2.91 -18.00
C THR A 255 3.62 2.40 -16.71
N LEU A 256 3.10 3.31 -15.89
CA LEU A 256 2.38 2.98 -14.67
C LEU A 256 1.04 2.28 -14.98
N LEU A 257 0.37 2.63 -16.10
CA LEU A 257 -0.83 1.94 -16.54
C LEU A 257 -0.52 0.48 -16.94
N VAL A 258 0.53 0.26 -17.71
CA VAL A 258 0.97 -1.09 -18.10
C VAL A 258 1.33 -1.91 -16.86
N PHE A 259 2.09 -1.32 -15.93
CA PHE A 259 2.40 -1.93 -14.64
C PHE A 259 1.14 -2.30 -13.85
N GLY A 260 0.20 -1.35 -13.73
CA GLY A 260 -1.04 -1.52 -12.97
C GLY A 260 -1.94 -2.62 -13.55
N VAL A 261 -2.12 -2.65 -14.88
CA VAL A 261 -2.88 -3.71 -15.56
C VAL A 261 -2.23 -5.07 -15.37
N ALA A 262 -0.90 -5.14 -15.49
CA ALA A 262 -0.15 -6.37 -15.21
C ALA A 262 -0.29 -6.79 -13.74
N ALA A 263 -0.29 -5.84 -12.79
CA ALA A 263 -0.47 -6.12 -11.37
C ALA A 263 -1.87 -6.71 -11.07
N LEU A 264 -2.93 -6.25 -11.75
CA LEU A 264 -4.25 -6.89 -11.66
C LEU A 264 -4.22 -8.35 -12.09
N GLY A 265 -3.47 -8.67 -13.16
CA GLY A 265 -3.21 -10.04 -13.57
C GLY A 265 -2.48 -10.85 -12.48
N GLY A 266 -1.49 -10.26 -11.85
CA GLY A 266 -0.75 -10.86 -10.73
C GLY A 266 -1.62 -11.13 -9.49
N ILE A 267 -2.53 -10.19 -9.16
CA ILE A 267 -3.54 -10.38 -8.10
C ILE A 267 -4.44 -11.57 -8.43
N TRP A 268 -4.95 -11.66 -9.65
CA TRP A 268 -5.82 -12.76 -10.09
C TRP A 268 -5.10 -14.11 -10.03
N ILE A 269 -3.89 -14.22 -10.59
CA ILE A 269 -3.06 -15.43 -10.54
C ILE A 269 -2.82 -15.86 -9.08
N THR A 270 -2.48 -14.90 -8.23
CA THR A 270 -2.27 -15.18 -6.79
C THR A 270 -3.54 -15.66 -6.13
N GLY A 271 -4.69 -15.04 -6.39
CA GLY A 271 -5.98 -15.46 -5.82
C GLY A 271 -6.35 -16.91 -6.16
N VAL A 272 -5.94 -17.40 -7.32
CA VAL A 272 -6.19 -18.79 -7.76
C VAL A 272 -5.19 -19.79 -7.14
N LEU A 273 -3.92 -19.39 -6.95
CA LEU A 273 -2.84 -20.31 -6.66
C LEU A 273 -2.33 -20.25 -5.21
N VAL A 274 -2.60 -19.18 -4.46
CA VAL A 274 -1.99 -18.93 -3.15
C VAL A 274 -2.24 -20.05 -2.16
N ASP A 275 -3.46 -20.58 -2.10
CA ASP A 275 -3.84 -21.64 -1.16
C ASP A 275 -3.20 -23.01 -1.48
N ARG A 276 -2.77 -23.20 -2.74
CA ARG A 276 -2.25 -24.50 -3.23
C ARG A 276 -0.73 -24.50 -3.38
N ALA A 277 -0.13 -23.35 -3.60
CA ALA A 277 1.26 -23.26 -4.01
C ALA A 277 1.99 -22.00 -3.49
N LEU A 278 1.63 -21.52 -2.29
CA LEU A 278 2.15 -20.27 -1.71
C LEU A 278 3.66 -20.12 -1.89
N ARG A 279 4.45 -21.11 -1.47
CA ARG A 279 5.91 -21.06 -1.56
C ARG A 279 6.41 -20.96 -3.00
N ARG A 280 5.90 -21.81 -3.91
CA ARG A 280 6.30 -21.81 -5.32
C ARG A 280 5.95 -20.50 -5.99
N LEU A 281 4.76 -19.99 -5.68
CA LEU A 281 4.26 -18.72 -6.19
C LEU A 281 5.14 -17.55 -5.70
N THR A 282 5.50 -17.51 -4.41
CA THR A 282 6.35 -16.46 -3.86
C THR A 282 7.75 -16.52 -4.46
N LEU A 283 8.35 -17.71 -4.59
CA LEU A 283 9.64 -17.87 -5.24
C LEU A 283 9.59 -17.43 -6.71
N ALA A 284 8.56 -17.81 -7.45
CA ALA A 284 8.36 -17.41 -8.85
C ALA A 284 8.20 -15.88 -8.96
N SER A 285 7.39 -15.27 -8.09
CA SER A 285 7.19 -13.82 -8.09
C SER A 285 8.51 -13.07 -7.80
N VAL A 286 9.28 -13.47 -6.79
CA VAL A 286 10.57 -12.82 -6.49
C VAL A 286 11.60 -13.08 -7.58
N ALA A 287 11.65 -14.29 -8.16
CA ALA A 287 12.52 -14.59 -9.30
C ALA A 287 12.15 -13.72 -10.53
N LEU A 288 10.87 -13.51 -10.77
CA LEU A 288 10.39 -12.66 -11.84
C LEU A 288 10.79 -11.18 -11.63
N PHE A 289 10.90 -10.73 -10.38
CA PHE A 289 11.49 -9.43 -10.03
C PHE A 289 12.94 -9.31 -10.47
N VAL A 290 13.75 -10.36 -10.25
CA VAL A 290 15.14 -10.40 -10.70
C VAL A 290 15.21 -10.31 -12.22
N VAL A 291 14.36 -11.08 -12.93
CA VAL A 291 14.28 -11.05 -14.41
C VAL A 291 13.86 -9.67 -14.91
N ALA A 292 12.84 -9.07 -14.29
CA ALA A 292 12.39 -7.72 -14.64
C ALA A 292 13.50 -6.68 -14.45
N GLY A 293 14.23 -6.75 -13.33
CA GLY A 293 15.38 -5.89 -13.09
C GLY A 293 16.50 -6.07 -14.13
N ALA A 294 16.83 -7.32 -14.50
CA ALA A 294 17.82 -7.61 -15.52
C ALA A 294 17.41 -7.08 -16.91
N LEU A 295 16.13 -7.22 -17.27
CA LEU A 295 15.61 -6.63 -18.50
C LEU A 295 15.66 -5.10 -18.48
N LEU A 296 15.43 -4.44 -17.33
CA LEU A 296 15.57 -2.99 -17.21
C LEU A 296 17.05 -2.57 -17.36
N VAL A 297 17.99 -3.30 -16.80
CA VAL A 297 19.42 -3.04 -17.05
C VAL A 297 19.75 -3.18 -18.54
N ALA A 298 19.20 -4.19 -19.22
CA ALA A 298 19.39 -4.40 -20.66
C ALA A 298 18.60 -3.42 -21.55
N ALA A 299 17.57 -2.76 -20.98
CA ALA A 299 16.65 -1.89 -21.72
C ALA A 299 17.28 -0.56 -22.18
N GLN A 300 18.54 -0.27 -21.85
CA GLN A 300 19.23 0.97 -22.22
C GLN A 300 19.16 1.30 -23.72
N HIS A 301 18.86 0.30 -24.56
CA HIS A 301 18.79 0.45 -26.02
C HIS A 301 17.49 -0.11 -26.62
N SER A 302 16.49 -0.51 -25.81
CA SER A 302 15.29 -1.16 -26.33
C SER A 302 14.03 -0.89 -25.47
N THR A 303 13.11 -0.12 -26.02
CA THR A 303 11.77 0.12 -25.45
C THR A 303 11.00 -1.19 -25.23
N VAL A 304 11.21 -2.21 -26.09
CA VAL A 304 10.54 -3.52 -25.97
C VAL A 304 10.98 -4.23 -24.69
N PHE A 305 12.27 -4.24 -24.37
CA PHE A 305 12.77 -4.83 -23.13
C PHE A 305 12.26 -4.07 -21.90
N ALA A 306 12.16 -2.74 -21.99
CA ALA A 306 11.58 -1.95 -20.91
C ALA A 306 10.11 -2.31 -20.66
N LEU A 307 9.29 -2.38 -21.72
CA LEU A 307 7.87 -2.73 -21.60
C LEU A 307 7.68 -4.17 -21.07
N LEU A 308 8.44 -5.13 -21.58
CA LEU A 308 8.41 -6.50 -21.08
C LEU A 308 8.77 -6.57 -19.58
N ALA A 309 9.83 -5.85 -19.20
CA ALA A 309 10.24 -5.77 -17.79
C ALA A 309 9.14 -5.21 -16.90
N ILE A 310 8.45 -4.15 -17.33
CA ILE A 310 7.37 -3.52 -16.58
C ILE A 310 6.16 -4.45 -16.44
N VAL A 311 5.82 -5.21 -17.49
CA VAL A 311 4.76 -6.24 -17.41
C VAL A 311 5.13 -7.33 -16.42
N LEU A 312 6.34 -7.87 -16.50
CA LEU A 312 6.82 -8.92 -15.59
C LEU A 312 6.89 -8.42 -14.14
N TRP A 313 7.35 -7.17 -13.96
CA TRP A 313 7.37 -6.53 -12.65
C TRP A 313 5.97 -6.35 -12.07
N GLY A 314 5.01 -5.85 -12.86
CA GLY A 314 3.62 -5.71 -12.44
C GLY A 314 2.98 -7.05 -12.06
N LEU A 315 3.12 -8.09 -12.90
CA LEU A 315 2.63 -9.45 -12.62
C LEU A 315 3.21 -10.00 -11.32
N ALA A 316 4.51 -9.83 -11.11
CA ALA A 316 5.20 -10.31 -9.91
C ALA A 316 4.78 -9.56 -8.64
N PHE A 317 4.59 -8.25 -8.74
CA PHE A 317 4.25 -7.40 -7.59
C PHE A 317 2.78 -7.51 -7.19
N GLY A 318 1.86 -7.60 -8.15
CA GLY A 318 0.42 -7.49 -7.88
C GLY A 318 -0.09 -8.45 -6.80
N GLY A 319 0.41 -9.68 -6.76
CA GLY A 319 0.04 -10.67 -5.76
C GLY A 319 0.84 -10.64 -4.45
N SER A 320 1.90 -9.84 -4.37
CA SER A 320 2.87 -9.89 -3.27
C SER A 320 2.24 -9.67 -1.90
N ALA A 321 1.35 -8.70 -1.76
CA ALA A 321 0.67 -8.42 -0.49
C ALA A 321 -0.14 -9.62 0.00
N THR A 322 -0.90 -10.28 -0.87
CA THR A 322 -1.69 -11.46 -0.53
C THR A 322 -0.79 -12.64 -0.15
N GLN A 323 0.27 -12.89 -0.93
CA GLN A 323 1.23 -13.96 -0.64
C GLN A 323 1.89 -13.78 0.75
N LEU A 324 2.32 -12.56 1.07
CA LEU A 324 3.01 -12.26 2.32
C LEU A 324 2.05 -12.23 3.52
N GLN A 325 0.82 -11.75 3.34
CA GLN A 325 -0.22 -11.83 4.37
C GLN A 325 -0.63 -13.27 4.66
N THR A 326 -0.75 -14.11 3.63
CA THR A 326 -1.04 -15.54 3.80
C THR A 326 0.10 -16.24 4.54
N ALA A 327 1.36 -16.02 4.12
CA ALA A 327 2.53 -16.56 4.82
C ALA A 327 2.58 -16.12 6.29
N MET A 328 2.27 -14.85 6.56
CA MET A 328 2.24 -14.31 7.92
C MET A 328 1.13 -14.96 8.75
N GLY A 329 -0.07 -15.12 8.17
CA GLY A 329 -1.20 -15.78 8.84
C GLY A 329 -0.89 -17.24 9.20
N GLU A 330 -0.27 -17.98 8.27
CA GLU A 330 0.16 -19.36 8.51
C GLU A 330 1.25 -19.46 9.58
N ALA A 331 2.26 -18.59 9.54
CA ALA A 331 3.35 -18.59 10.52
C ALA A 331 2.88 -18.18 11.93
N ALA A 332 2.03 -17.16 12.03
CA ALA A 332 1.62 -16.58 13.31
C ALA A 332 0.43 -17.29 13.98
N GLY A 333 -0.37 -18.08 13.26
CA GLY A 333 -1.52 -18.82 13.79
C GLY A 333 -2.49 -17.91 14.55
N GLU A 334 -2.75 -18.21 15.81
CA GLU A 334 -3.66 -17.43 16.67
C GLU A 334 -3.22 -15.96 16.88
N ASN A 335 -1.95 -15.64 16.64
CA ASN A 335 -1.40 -14.29 16.75
C ASN A 335 -1.43 -13.51 15.43
N ALA A 336 -2.14 -13.98 14.41
CA ALA A 336 -2.18 -13.41 13.06
C ALA A 336 -2.53 -11.89 13.04
N ASP A 337 -3.43 -11.42 13.90
CA ASP A 337 -3.80 -10.00 13.97
C ASP A 337 -2.61 -9.12 14.38
N ALA A 338 -1.84 -9.55 15.40
CA ALA A 338 -0.66 -8.82 15.85
C ALA A 338 0.47 -8.89 14.80
N ALA A 339 0.67 -10.06 14.21
CA ALA A 339 1.66 -10.26 13.16
C ALA A 339 1.34 -9.46 11.88
N ASN A 340 0.08 -9.36 11.48
CA ASN A 340 -0.33 -8.51 10.35
C ASN A 340 -0.15 -7.01 10.64
N ALA A 341 -0.28 -6.56 11.88
CA ALA A 341 0.06 -5.19 12.25
C ALA A 341 1.57 -4.92 12.07
N MET A 342 2.42 -5.89 12.46
CA MET A 342 3.88 -5.82 12.22
C MET A 342 4.21 -5.85 10.73
N LEU A 343 3.51 -6.68 9.95
CA LEU A 343 3.66 -6.77 8.50
C LEU A 343 3.35 -5.41 7.84
N THR A 344 2.24 -4.77 8.20
CA THR A 344 1.88 -3.44 7.69
C THR A 344 2.94 -2.39 8.05
N THR A 345 3.48 -2.44 9.27
CA THR A 345 4.57 -1.55 9.68
C THR A 345 5.83 -1.79 8.84
N SER A 346 6.17 -3.07 8.60
CA SER A 346 7.32 -3.45 7.75
C SER A 346 7.16 -2.98 6.30
N PHE A 347 5.95 -3.06 5.73
CA PHE A 347 5.63 -2.51 4.41
C PHE A 347 5.94 -1.00 4.34
N ASN A 348 5.40 -0.23 5.25
CA ASN A 348 5.58 1.23 5.24
C ASN A 348 7.02 1.63 5.54
N LEU A 349 7.72 0.89 6.43
CA LEU A 349 9.13 1.11 6.70
C LEU A 349 9.99 0.83 5.46
N ALA A 350 9.63 -0.18 4.66
CA ALA A 350 10.30 -0.48 3.40
C ALA A 350 10.02 0.57 2.32
N ILE A 351 8.81 1.15 2.27
CA ILE A 351 8.49 2.28 1.39
C ILE A 351 9.35 3.49 1.75
N PHE A 352 9.42 3.83 3.04
CA PHE A 352 10.29 4.89 3.54
C PHE A 352 11.75 4.65 3.16
N ALA A 353 12.28 3.48 3.48
CA ALA A 353 13.66 3.12 3.21
C ALA A 353 13.98 3.06 1.69
N GLY A 354 13.02 2.60 0.88
CA GLY A 354 13.14 2.55 -0.59
C GLY A 354 13.23 3.95 -1.20
N GLY A 355 12.38 4.86 -0.75
CA GLY A 355 12.45 6.27 -1.17
C GLY A 355 13.76 6.94 -0.74
N ALA A 356 14.19 6.71 0.50
CA ALA A 356 15.44 7.27 1.02
C ALA A 356 16.70 6.70 0.32
N ALA A 357 16.77 5.37 0.18
CA ALA A 357 17.87 4.72 -0.53
C ALA A 357 17.90 5.08 -2.02
N GLY A 358 16.72 5.16 -2.66
CA GLY A 358 16.60 5.58 -4.05
C GLY A 358 17.07 7.02 -4.28
N ALA A 359 16.83 7.95 -3.33
CA ALA A 359 17.38 9.31 -3.41
C ALA A 359 18.91 9.30 -3.48
N VAL A 360 19.55 8.55 -2.58
CA VAL A 360 21.01 8.44 -2.55
C VAL A 360 21.55 7.87 -3.87
N VAL A 361 20.86 6.88 -4.45
CA VAL A 361 21.25 6.31 -5.74
C VAL A 361 21.04 7.32 -6.88
N VAL A 362 19.88 7.97 -6.95
CA VAL A 362 19.54 8.89 -8.04
C VAL A 362 20.45 10.12 -8.04
N ASP A 363 20.67 10.72 -6.87
CA ASP A 363 21.49 11.93 -6.76
C ASP A 363 23.00 11.63 -6.81
N GLY A 364 23.43 10.40 -6.39
CA GLY A 364 24.84 10.01 -6.34
C GLY A 364 25.35 9.43 -7.66
N VAL A 365 24.68 8.40 -8.21
CA VAL A 365 25.15 7.63 -9.38
C VAL A 365 24.16 7.67 -10.55
N GLY A 366 22.95 8.18 -10.35
CA GLY A 366 21.91 8.31 -11.36
C GLY A 366 20.87 7.18 -11.33
N ALA A 367 19.68 7.48 -11.88
CA ALA A 367 18.54 6.56 -11.86
C ALA A 367 18.76 5.26 -12.65
N ALA A 368 19.75 5.23 -13.58
CA ALA A 368 20.13 4.03 -14.30
C ALA A 368 20.62 2.87 -13.41
N ALA A 369 21.11 3.18 -12.20
CA ALA A 369 21.58 2.17 -11.25
C ALA A 369 20.44 1.52 -10.43
N LEU A 370 19.24 2.08 -10.41
CA LEU A 370 18.10 1.57 -9.62
C LEU A 370 17.73 0.11 -9.91
N PRO A 371 17.69 -0.35 -11.18
CA PRO A 371 17.40 -1.76 -11.48
C PRO A 371 18.44 -2.73 -10.90
N ALA A 372 19.71 -2.35 -10.84
CA ALA A 372 20.75 -3.18 -10.21
C ALA A 372 20.51 -3.32 -8.69
N GLY A 373 20.14 -2.23 -8.02
CA GLY A 373 19.72 -2.26 -6.62
C GLY A 373 18.49 -3.13 -6.38
N MET A 374 17.49 -3.04 -7.27
CA MET A 374 16.30 -3.89 -7.26
C MET A 374 16.67 -5.37 -7.36
N ILE A 375 17.59 -5.75 -8.28
CA ILE A 375 18.07 -7.12 -8.44
C ILE A 375 18.76 -7.61 -7.16
N ALA A 376 19.70 -6.83 -6.63
CA ALA A 376 20.44 -7.21 -5.41
C ALA A 376 19.49 -7.50 -4.24
N LEU A 377 18.53 -6.63 -3.99
CA LEU A 377 17.52 -6.81 -2.94
C LEU A 377 16.58 -7.98 -3.24
N ALA A 378 16.14 -8.16 -4.49
CA ALA A 378 15.31 -9.29 -4.88
C ALA A 378 16.03 -10.64 -4.69
N LEU A 379 17.32 -10.72 -4.96
CA LEU A 379 18.13 -11.91 -4.69
C LEU A 379 18.20 -12.23 -3.18
N VAL A 380 18.36 -11.20 -2.34
CA VAL A 380 18.29 -11.38 -0.87
C VAL A 380 16.91 -11.92 -0.45
N ALA A 381 15.83 -11.36 -0.99
CA ALA A 381 14.48 -11.85 -0.71
C ALA A 381 14.30 -13.30 -1.20
N LEU A 382 14.82 -13.65 -2.37
CA LEU A 382 14.77 -15.00 -2.93
C LEU A 382 15.48 -16.02 -2.03
N VAL A 383 16.65 -15.67 -1.52
CA VAL A 383 17.39 -16.50 -0.56
C VAL A 383 16.61 -16.66 0.74
N ALA A 384 16.02 -15.56 1.25
CA ALA A 384 15.21 -15.59 2.47
C ALA A 384 13.96 -16.48 2.34
N VAL A 385 13.23 -16.41 1.22
CA VAL A 385 12.11 -17.33 0.91
C VAL A 385 12.60 -18.75 0.76
N GLY A 386 13.75 -18.93 0.08
CA GLY A 386 14.40 -20.24 -0.13
C GLY A 386 14.77 -20.92 1.19
N SER A 387 15.38 -20.20 2.12
CA SER A 387 15.79 -20.70 3.44
C SER A 387 14.63 -20.89 4.40
N GLY A 388 13.56 -20.10 4.28
CA GLY A 388 12.37 -20.10 5.15
C GLY A 388 11.44 -21.31 4.99
N ARG A 389 11.88 -22.41 4.35
CA ARG A 389 11.07 -23.58 3.97
C ARG A 389 10.43 -24.37 5.11
N ARG A 390 10.89 -24.19 6.36
CA ARG A 390 10.41 -24.97 7.51
C ARG A 390 9.27 -24.30 8.26
N ALA A 391 9.24 -22.97 8.33
CA ALA A 391 8.30 -22.26 9.18
C ALA A 391 7.64 -21.04 8.50
N ALA A 392 8.34 -20.32 7.64
CA ALA A 392 7.83 -19.11 7.00
C ALA A 392 7.09 -19.41 5.68
N PHE A 393 7.65 -20.33 4.89
CA PHE A 393 7.13 -20.75 3.58
C PHE A 393 7.26 -22.28 3.47
N PRO A 394 6.39 -23.07 4.10
CA PRO A 394 6.53 -24.52 4.15
C PRO A 394 6.52 -25.16 2.76
N ALA A 395 7.39 -26.20 2.59
CA ALA A 395 7.43 -26.99 1.36
C ALA A 395 6.38 -28.10 1.49
N GLY A 396 5.31 -28.04 0.74
CA GLY A 396 4.32 -29.11 0.73
C GLY A 396 2.88 -28.64 0.55
N ARG A 397 2.69 -27.37 0.24
CA ARG A 397 1.42 -26.81 -0.25
C ARG A 397 1.61 -26.08 -1.56
#